data_c963112cd52c7619e43ab521c10347d6
#
_entry.id   c963112cd52c7619e43ab521c10347d6
#
_cell.length_a   1.000
_cell.length_b   1.000
_cell.length_c   1.000
_cell.angle_alpha   90.00
_cell.angle_beta   90.00
_cell.angle_gamma   90.00
#
_symmetry.space_group_name_H-M   'P 1'
#
loop_
_entity.id
_entity.type
_entity.pdbx_description
1 polymer ?
#
loop_
_entity_poly.entity_id
_entity_poly.type
_entity_poly.pdbx_seq_one_letter_code
_entity_poly.pdbx_strand_id
1 'polypeptide(L)'
;MKELVRCRPCGFVMEADKLGDVCPACGLPRKVFEPYREKVSRNRLLLLNLDLHPIVIHLSQALVIAIPLITIITNLFAGFHHEILKSVLIFSVFVFPFTLVLAIITGIIDGLTRFKTLVTPLLRVKIIFSLIILSLSVVLFFVAPHENYAALTIILSILCLAAGVQLGLWGKKLINVILPGTYPQKKGTKGTQPKEEVQ
;
A
#
# COMPACT_ATOMS: atom_id res chain seq x y z
N MET A 1 -20.98 28.24 -2.82
CA MET A 1 -20.08 27.06 -2.69
C MET A 1 -20.25 26.26 -3.96
N LYS A 2 -19.17 25.84 -4.60
CA LYS A 2 -19.26 25.00 -5.81
C LYS A 2 -19.78 23.62 -5.42
N GLU A 3 -20.72 23.09 -6.17
CA GLU A 3 -21.21 21.73 -5.96
C GLU A 3 -20.18 20.72 -6.44
N LEU A 4 -19.80 19.78 -5.55
CA LEU A 4 -18.88 18.70 -5.87
C LEU A 4 -19.65 17.41 -6.11
N VAL A 5 -19.15 16.61 -7.03
CA VAL A 5 -19.65 15.26 -7.32
C VAL A 5 -18.52 14.23 -7.27
N ARG A 6 -18.85 13.03 -6.85
CA ARG A 6 -17.90 11.91 -6.73
C ARG A 6 -18.35 10.73 -7.58
N CYS A 7 -17.43 10.19 -8.37
CA CYS A 7 -17.65 8.94 -9.08
C CYS A 7 -17.65 7.77 -8.09
N ARG A 8 -18.75 7.00 -8.01
CA ARG A 8 -18.86 5.86 -7.08
C ARG A 8 -17.78 4.81 -7.27
N PRO A 9 -17.52 4.32 -8.50
CA PRO A 9 -16.57 3.22 -8.70
C PRO A 9 -15.12 3.58 -8.42
N CYS A 10 -14.63 4.75 -8.88
CA CYS A 10 -13.21 5.12 -8.75
C CYS A 10 -12.92 6.15 -7.65
N GLY A 11 -13.97 6.76 -7.05
CA GLY A 11 -13.80 7.77 -6.00
C GLY A 11 -13.38 9.16 -6.49
N PHE A 12 -13.22 9.37 -7.82
CA PHE A 12 -12.80 10.65 -8.40
C PHE A 12 -13.80 11.76 -8.07
N VAL A 13 -13.32 12.87 -7.51
CA VAL A 13 -14.12 14.04 -7.12
C VAL A 13 -13.82 15.20 -8.05
N MET A 14 -14.87 15.89 -8.50
CA MET A 14 -14.77 17.09 -9.34
C MET A 14 -15.95 18.04 -9.14
N GLU A 15 -15.86 19.24 -9.70
CA GLU A 15 -16.97 20.21 -9.73
C GLU A 15 -18.07 19.70 -10.67
N ALA A 16 -19.33 19.80 -10.24
CA ALA A 16 -20.49 19.29 -10.99
C ALA A 16 -20.67 19.95 -12.36
N ASP A 17 -20.31 21.23 -12.47
CA ASP A 17 -20.35 22.03 -13.71
C ASP A 17 -19.30 21.61 -14.74
N LYS A 18 -18.22 20.99 -14.31
CA LYS A 18 -17.14 20.48 -15.18
C LYS A 18 -17.31 19.01 -15.58
N LEU A 19 -18.37 18.35 -15.09
CA LEU A 19 -18.62 16.95 -15.38
C LEU A 19 -19.23 16.79 -16.77
N GLY A 20 -18.50 16.19 -17.70
CA GLY A 20 -18.96 15.76 -19.02
C GLY A 20 -19.84 14.49 -18.97
N ASP A 21 -19.96 13.82 -20.10
CA ASP A 21 -20.77 12.60 -20.24
C ASP A 21 -20.17 11.38 -19.55
N VAL A 22 -18.85 11.37 -19.39
CA VAL A 22 -18.09 10.27 -18.77
C VAL A 22 -17.15 10.78 -17.68
N CYS A 23 -16.80 9.90 -16.76
CA CYS A 23 -15.80 10.15 -15.75
C CYS A 23 -14.41 10.32 -16.38
N PRO A 24 -13.68 11.44 -16.15
CA PRO A 24 -12.36 11.64 -16.74
C PRO A 24 -11.29 10.66 -16.20
N ALA A 25 -11.53 10.02 -15.05
CA ALA A 25 -10.59 9.11 -14.46
C ALA A 25 -10.79 7.63 -14.86
N CYS A 26 -12.06 7.18 -15.00
CA CYS A 26 -12.35 5.76 -15.26
C CYS A 26 -13.25 5.52 -16.48
N GLY A 27 -13.67 6.56 -17.22
CA GLY A 27 -14.49 6.44 -18.43
C GLY A 27 -15.95 6.05 -18.22
N LEU A 28 -16.41 5.83 -16.99
CA LEU A 28 -17.77 5.42 -16.70
C LEU A 28 -18.76 6.58 -16.90
N PRO A 29 -20.02 6.30 -17.31
CA PRO A 29 -21.01 7.32 -17.66
C PRO A 29 -21.39 8.19 -16.45
N ARG A 30 -21.84 9.43 -16.72
CA ARG A 30 -22.24 10.43 -15.72
C ARG A 30 -23.21 9.92 -14.65
N LYS A 31 -24.07 8.95 -14.96
CA LYS A 31 -25.05 8.36 -14.04
C LYS A 31 -24.45 7.71 -12.78
N VAL A 32 -23.16 7.41 -12.79
CA VAL A 32 -22.48 6.82 -11.62
C VAL A 32 -21.99 7.86 -10.61
N PHE A 33 -22.13 9.15 -10.92
CA PHE A 33 -21.77 10.23 -10.00
C PHE A 33 -22.86 10.48 -8.97
N GLU A 34 -22.43 10.82 -7.76
CA GLU A 34 -23.29 11.19 -6.65
C GLU A 34 -22.86 12.54 -6.06
N PRO A 35 -23.79 13.32 -5.49
CA PRO A 35 -23.45 14.56 -4.80
C PRO A 35 -22.42 14.28 -3.69
N TYR A 36 -21.38 15.11 -3.63
CA TYR A 36 -20.30 14.96 -2.67
C TYR A 36 -20.10 16.24 -1.89
N ARG A 37 -19.90 16.12 -0.58
CA ARG A 37 -19.61 17.23 0.31
C ARG A 37 -18.40 16.92 1.17
N GLU A 38 -17.39 17.78 1.07
CA GLU A 38 -16.21 17.71 1.92
C GLU A 38 -16.54 18.25 3.32
N LYS A 39 -16.50 17.36 4.31
CA LYS A 39 -16.64 17.69 5.74
C LYS A 39 -15.29 17.62 6.46
N VAL A 40 -14.21 18.02 5.80
CA VAL A 40 -12.84 17.87 6.28
C VAL A 40 -12.16 19.23 6.34
N SER A 41 -11.39 19.50 7.41
CA SER A 41 -10.62 20.75 7.50
C SER A 41 -9.55 20.82 6.37
N ARG A 42 -9.24 22.02 5.92
CA ARG A 42 -8.30 22.27 4.81
C ARG A 42 -6.92 21.61 5.06
N ASN A 43 -6.39 21.72 6.27
CA ASN A 43 -5.08 21.13 6.61
C ASN A 43 -5.11 19.59 6.56
N ARG A 44 -6.20 18.99 7.02
CA ARG A 44 -6.37 17.54 6.95
C ARG A 44 -6.53 17.07 5.51
N LEU A 45 -7.26 17.80 4.68
CA LEU A 45 -7.39 17.51 3.25
C LEU A 45 -6.04 17.59 2.52
N LEU A 46 -5.22 18.59 2.86
CA LEU A 46 -3.89 18.74 2.30
C LEU A 46 -3.01 17.50 2.63
N LEU A 47 -2.98 17.07 3.90
CA LEU A 47 -2.23 15.87 4.29
C LEU A 47 -2.72 14.60 3.59
N LEU A 48 -4.04 14.46 3.41
CA LEU A 48 -4.63 13.33 2.69
C LEU A 48 -4.25 13.32 1.20
N ASN A 49 -4.19 14.51 0.58
CA ASN A 49 -3.86 14.65 -0.84
C ASN A 49 -2.37 14.47 -1.14
N LEU A 50 -1.50 14.62 -0.14
CA LEU A 50 -0.06 14.39 -0.31
C LEU A 50 0.29 12.92 -0.52
N ASP A 51 -0.60 11.99 -0.13
CA ASP A 51 -0.40 10.53 -0.24
C ASP A 51 1.01 10.07 0.19
N LEU A 52 1.53 10.66 1.29
CA LEU A 52 2.91 10.45 1.74
C LEU A 52 3.22 8.98 2.01
N HIS A 53 2.28 8.27 2.66
CA HIS A 53 2.50 6.86 2.99
C HIS A 53 2.57 5.96 1.75
N PRO A 54 1.65 6.04 0.77
CA PRO A 54 1.78 5.33 -0.50
C PRO A 54 3.10 5.60 -1.24
N ILE A 55 3.57 6.85 -1.26
CA ILE A 55 4.82 7.21 -1.94
C ILE A 55 6.02 6.57 -1.23
N VAL A 56 6.15 6.74 0.09
CA VAL A 56 7.28 6.24 0.87
C VAL A 56 7.36 4.72 0.89
N ILE A 57 6.21 4.03 0.93
CA ILE A 57 6.17 2.56 0.99
C ILE A 57 6.74 1.89 -0.26
N HIS A 58 6.73 2.55 -1.44
CA HIS A 58 7.26 1.96 -2.66
C HIS A 58 8.74 1.63 -2.55
N LEU A 59 9.53 2.46 -1.86
CA LEU A 59 10.96 2.19 -1.67
C LEU A 59 11.19 0.96 -0.79
N SER A 60 10.48 0.84 0.33
CA SER A 60 10.59 -0.34 1.19
C SER A 60 10.05 -1.60 0.51
N GLN A 61 9.01 -1.51 -0.31
CA GLN A 61 8.49 -2.63 -1.11
C GLN A 61 9.50 -3.10 -2.17
N ALA A 62 10.19 -2.18 -2.84
CA ALA A 62 11.25 -2.52 -3.78
C ALA A 62 12.38 -3.30 -3.09
N LEU A 63 12.82 -2.84 -1.91
CA LEU A 63 13.87 -3.51 -1.14
C LEU A 63 13.43 -4.88 -0.59
N VAL A 64 12.18 -5.01 -0.13
CA VAL A 64 11.60 -6.29 0.32
C VAL A 64 11.69 -7.37 -0.77
N ILE A 65 11.54 -6.99 -2.05
CA ILE A 65 11.62 -7.92 -3.18
C ILE A 65 13.08 -8.09 -3.63
N ALA A 66 13.83 -6.99 -3.72
CA ALA A 66 15.20 -7.00 -4.25
C ALA A 66 16.17 -7.77 -3.34
N ILE A 67 16.09 -7.62 -2.02
CA ILE A 67 17.01 -8.27 -1.08
C ILE A 67 17.02 -9.80 -1.22
N PRO A 68 15.90 -10.53 -1.11
CA PRO A 68 15.91 -11.98 -1.28
C PRO A 68 16.37 -12.40 -2.68
N LEU A 69 15.98 -11.66 -3.71
CA LEU A 69 16.40 -11.95 -5.08
C LEU A 69 17.93 -11.82 -5.24
N ILE A 70 18.51 -10.71 -4.81
CA ILE A 70 19.94 -10.48 -4.88
C ILE A 70 20.69 -11.50 -4.01
N THR A 71 20.18 -11.82 -2.80
CA THR A 71 20.77 -12.82 -1.90
C THR A 71 20.83 -14.17 -2.60
N ILE A 72 19.75 -14.62 -3.24
CA ILE A 72 19.72 -15.90 -3.96
C ILE A 72 20.70 -15.88 -5.14
N ILE A 73 20.69 -14.82 -5.95
CA ILE A 73 21.59 -14.70 -7.11
C ILE A 73 23.05 -14.71 -6.66
N THR A 74 23.41 -13.98 -5.61
CA THR A 74 24.78 -13.91 -5.09
C THR A 74 25.26 -15.26 -4.58
N ASN A 75 24.38 -16.09 -4.00
CA ASN A 75 24.74 -17.43 -3.54
C ASN A 75 24.79 -18.49 -4.65
N LEU A 76 24.03 -18.31 -5.74
CA LEU A 76 24.00 -19.25 -6.85
C LEU A 76 25.12 -19.01 -7.89
N PHE A 77 25.55 -17.77 -8.06
CA PHE A 77 26.51 -17.37 -9.09
C PHE A 77 27.81 -16.84 -8.49
N ALA A 78 28.80 -17.71 -8.34
CA ALA A 78 30.15 -17.37 -7.91
C ALA A 78 31.03 -16.87 -9.07
N GLY A 79 30.53 -15.88 -9.85
CA GLY A 79 31.23 -15.37 -11.02
C GLY A 79 31.80 -13.95 -10.84
N PHE A 80 32.29 -13.37 -11.94
CA PHE A 80 32.93 -12.03 -11.99
C PHE A 80 32.12 -10.90 -11.35
N HIS A 81 30.78 -11.01 -11.31
CA HIS A 81 29.89 -10.00 -10.71
C HIS A 81 29.57 -10.23 -9.22
N HIS A 82 30.16 -11.25 -8.59
CA HIS A 82 29.85 -11.62 -7.20
C HIS A 82 30.11 -10.46 -6.23
N GLU A 83 31.23 -9.79 -6.31
CA GLU A 83 31.59 -8.65 -5.43
C GLU A 83 30.65 -7.46 -5.61
N ILE A 84 30.23 -7.20 -6.85
CA ILE A 84 29.28 -6.11 -7.13
C ILE A 84 27.91 -6.45 -6.52
N LEU A 85 27.41 -7.66 -6.74
CA LEU A 85 26.13 -8.12 -6.18
C LEU A 85 26.14 -8.13 -4.65
N LYS A 86 27.24 -8.56 -4.05
CA LYS A 86 27.44 -8.52 -2.61
C LYS A 86 27.43 -7.09 -2.07
N SER A 87 28.10 -6.16 -2.72
CA SER A 87 28.10 -4.74 -2.35
C SER A 87 26.70 -4.13 -2.44
N VAL A 88 25.96 -4.44 -3.52
CA VAL A 88 24.56 -3.99 -3.67
C VAL A 88 23.65 -4.61 -2.61
N LEU A 89 23.86 -5.89 -2.26
CA LEU A 89 23.11 -6.55 -1.18
C LEU A 89 23.36 -5.85 0.16
N ILE A 90 24.62 -5.64 0.53
CA ILE A 90 25.00 -4.99 1.80
C ILE A 90 24.39 -3.58 1.88
N PHE A 91 24.51 -2.80 0.80
CA PHE A 91 23.90 -1.47 0.72
C PHE A 91 22.37 -1.53 0.88
N SER A 92 21.72 -2.46 0.17
CA SER A 92 20.25 -2.62 0.24
C SER A 92 19.79 -2.98 1.65
N VAL A 93 20.49 -3.90 2.29
CA VAL A 93 20.20 -4.34 3.68
C VAL A 93 20.47 -3.21 4.68
N PHE A 94 21.52 -2.39 4.46
CA PHE A 94 21.80 -1.19 5.26
C PHE A 94 20.67 -0.17 5.20
N VAL A 95 20.18 0.15 4.01
CA VAL A 95 19.14 1.18 3.80
C VAL A 95 17.75 0.69 4.23
N PHE A 96 17.50 -0.62 4.19
CA PHE A 96 16.18 -1.20 4.39
C PHE A 96 15.49 -0.83 5.71
N PRO A 97 16.10 -0.95 6.91
CA PRO A 97 15.45 -0.58 8.16
C PRO A 97 15.08 0.91 8.21
N PHE A 98 15.87 1.79 7.62
CA PHE A 98 15.56 3.24 7.57
C PHE A 98 14.32 3.51 6.72
N THR A 99 14.18 2.82 5.57
CA THR A 99 12.97 2.95 4.74
C THR A 99 11.72 2.44 5.44
N LEU A 100 11.83 1.38 6.24
CA LEU A 100 10.74 0.86 7.06
C LEU A 100 10.34 1.84 8.18
N VAL A 101 11.30 2.47 8.85
CA VAL A 101 11.02 3.52 9.86
C VAL A 101 10.23 4.67 9.22
N LEU A 102 10.68 5.16 8.06
CA LEU A 102 9.97 6.21 7.33
C LEU A 102 8.55 5.77 6.92
N ALA A 103 8.39 4.52 6.45
CA ALA A 103 7.09 3.96 6.11
C ALA A 103 6.16 3.84 7.33
N ILE A 104 6.68 3.49 8.51
CA ILE A 104 5.92 3.43 9.76
C ILE A 104 5.48 4.83 10.17
N ILE A 105 6.37 5.82 10.17
CA ILE A 105 6.07 7.21 10.54
C ILE A 105 4.97 7.77 9.63
N THR A 106 5.15 7.67 8.32
CA THR A 106 4.14 8.14 7.35
C THR A 106 2.82 7.37 7.46
N GLY A 107 2.87 6.07 7.76
CA GLY A 107 1.69 5.24 8.02
C GLY A 107 0.93 5.63 9.28
N ILE A 108 1.62 6.03 10.33
CA ILE A 108 0.99 6.57 11.56
C ILE A 108 0.30 7.91 11.26
N ILE A 109 0.98 8.81 10.54
CA ILE A 109 0.42 10.11 10.13
C ILE A 109 -0.85 9.89 9.28
N ASP A 110 -0.78 9.03 8.28
CA ASP A 110 -1.92 8.71 7.41
C ASP A 110 -3.06 8.06 8.20
N GLY A 111 -2.76 7.11 9.08
CA GLY A 111 -3.75 6.45 9.95
C GLY A 111 -4.48 7.42 10.87
N LEU A 112 -3.76 8.32 11.54
CA LEU A 112 -4.35 9.36 12.39
C LEU A 112 -5.17 10.36 11.56
N THR A 113 -4.70 10.70 10.37
CA THR A 113 -5.39 11.64 9.49
C THR A 113 -6.67 11.04 8.91
N ARG A 114 -6.67 9.76 8.50
CA ARG A 114 -7.84 9.07 7.92
C ARG A 114 -8.85 8.64 8.98
N PHE A 115 -8.38 7.98 10.03
CA PHE A 115 -9.25 7.29 10.99
C PHE A 115 -9.40 8.02 12.33
N LYS A 116 -8.62 9.08 12.59
CA LYS A 116 -8.53 9.80 13.87
C LYS A 116 -8.12 8.91 15.06
N THR A 117 -7.76 7.67 14.83
CA THR A 117 -7.35 6.69 15.83
C THR A 117 -6.44 5.64 15.21
N LEU A 118 -5.50 5.09 15.98
CA LEU A 118 -4.65 3.97 15.60
C LEU A 118 -5.22 2.61 16.05
N VAL A 119 -6.38 2.62 16.71
CA VAL A 119 -6.93 1.46 17.43
C VAL A 119 -7.94 0.66 16.60
N THR A 120 -8.06 0.92 15.29
CA THR A 120 -8.92 0.09 14.43
C THR A 120 -8.34 -1.32 14.28
N PRO A 121 -9.18 -2.37 14.18
CA PRO A 121 -8.70 -3.77 14.15
C PRO A 121 -7.65 -4.02 13.09
N LEU A 122 -7.90 -3.56 11.86
CA LEU A 122 -6.99 -3.78 10.73
C LEU A 122 -5.69 -2.97 10.86
N LEU A 123 -5.76 -1.75 11.43
CA LEU A 123 -4.59 -0.91 11.61
C LEU A 123 -3.68 -1.45 12.72
N ARG A 124 -4.24 -2.02 13.80
CA ARG A 124 -3.46 -2.70 14.84
C ARG A 124 -2.63 -3.85 14.26
N VAL A 125 -3.25 -4.71 13.45
CA VAL A 125 -2.56 -5.82 12.80
C VAL A 125 -1.44 -5.31 11.90
N LYS A 126 -1.69 -4.25 11.12
CA LYS A 126 -0.64 -3.62 10.28
C LYS A 126 0.52 -3.09 11.11
N ILE A 127 0.26 -2.43 12.24
CA ILE A 127 1.30 -1.91 13.14
C ILE A 127 2.16 -3.06 13.67
N ILE A 128 1.54 -4.15 14.14
CA ILE A 128 2.26 -5.32 14.65
C ILE A 128 3.18 -5.90 13.58
N PHE A 129 2.67 -6.13 12.37
CA PHE A 129 3.48 -6.67 11.27
C PHE A 129 4.55 -5.69 10.79
N SER A 130 4.31 -4.38 10.86
CA SER A 130 5.33 -3.38 10.56
C SER A 130 6.48 -3.42 11.57
N LEU A 131 6.19 -3.67 12.84
CA LEU A 131 7.22 -3.84 13.87
C LEU A 131 7.97 -5.17 13.70
N ILE A 132 7.28 -6.25 13.31
CA ILE A 132 7.91 -7.53 13.03
C ILE A 132 8.90 -7.40 11.87
N ILE A 133 8.49 -6.82 10.74
CA ILE A 133 9.38 -6.66 9.58
C ILE A 133 10.54 -5.72 9.89
N LEU A 134 10.33 -4.68 10.69
CA LEU A 134 11.40 -3.80 11.15
C LEU A 134 12.42 -4.57 12.02
N SER A 135 11.96 -5.37 12.96
CA SER A 135 12.83 -6.21 13.80
C SER A 135 13.64 -7.21 12.97
N LEU A 136 12.98 -7.89 12.00
CA LEU A 136 13.66 -8.80 11.08
C LEU A 136 14.70 -8.06 10.22
N SER A 137 14.40 -6.85 9.75
CA SER A 137 15.34 -6.06 8.96
C SER A 137 16.56 -5.61 9.74
N VAL A 138 16.40 -5.31 11.05
CA VAL A 138 17.54 -5.00 11.94
C VAL A 138 18.41 -6.23 12.15
N VAL A 139 17.83 -7.40 12.37
CA VAL A 139 18.61 -8.66 12.47
C VAL A 139 19.34 -8.93 11.16
N LEU A 140 18.66 -8.77 10.02
CA LEU A 140 19.23 -8.95 8.70
C LEU A 140 20.42 -8.00 8.45
N PHE A 141 20.32 -6.75 8.91
CA PHE A 141 21.39 -5.75 8.83
C PHE A 141 22.70 -6.24 9.49
N PHE A 142 22.62 -6.93 10.64
CA PHE A 142 23.79 -7.45 11.31
C PHE A 142 24.29 -8.79 10.75
N VAL A 143 23.40 -9.60 10.18
CA VAL A 143 23.71 -10.97 9.71
C VAL A 143 24.26 -10.96 8.27
N ALA A 144 23.68 -10.16 7.37
CA ALA A 144 23.98 -10.21 5.95
C ALA A 144 25.45 -9.92 5.56
N PRO A 145 26.22 -9.10 6.27
CA PRO A 145 27.63 -8.89 5.94
C PRO A 145 28.53 -10.12 6.16
N HIS A 146 28.06 -11.11 6.93
CA HIS A 146 28.85 -12.27 7.30
C HIS A 146 28.51 -13.50 6.43
N GLU A 147 29.46 -13.96 5.64
CA GLU A 147 29.29 -15.09 4.71
C GLU A 147 28.89 -16.41 5.40
N ASN A 148 29.34 -16.60 6.63
CA ASN A 148 29.00 -17.80 7.43
C ASN A 148 27.50 -17.94 7.70
N TYR A 149 26.71 -16.87 7.53
CA TYR A 149 25.27 -16.83 7.77
C TYR A 149 24.43 -16.70 6.49
N ALA A 150 24.98 -17.11 5.33
CA ALA A 150 24.29 -17.00 4.04
C ALA A 150 22.88 -17.63 4.05
N ALA A 151 22.75 -18.84 4.63
CA ALA A 151 21.45 -19.51 4.77
C ALA A 151 20.48 -18.72 5.66
N LEU A 152 20.96 -18.15 6.77
CA LEU A 152 20.16 -17.33 7.67
C LEU A 152 19.73 -16.04 6.99
N THR A 153 20.60 -15.41 6.20
CA THR A 153 20.28 -14.23 5.40
C THR A 153 19.16 -14.50 4.39
N ILE A 154 19.19 -15.67 3.72
CA ILE A 154 18.12 -16.11 2.82
C ILE A 154 16.80 -16.26 3.58
N ILE A 155 16.81 -16.99 4.70
CA ILE A 155 15.60 -17.24 5.51
C ILE A 155 15.00 -15.92 5.99
N LEU A 156 15.80 -15.02 6.57
CA LEU A 156 15.33 -13.72 7.07
C LEU A 156 14.78 -12.85 5.95
N SER A 157 15.43 -12.82 4.79
CA SER A 157 14.95 -12.03 3.65
C SER A 157 13.62 -12.56 3.11
N ILE A 158 13.40 -13.88 3.05
CA ILE A 158 12.13 -14.49 2.67
C ILE A 158 11.04 -14.20 3.71
N LEU A 159 11.34 -14.22 5.01
CA LEU A 159 10.41 -13.84 6.06
C LEU A 159 10.00 -12.37 5.96
N CYS A 160 10.95 -11.47 5.65
CA CYS A 160 10.66 -10.07 5.36
C CYS A 160 9.73 -9.93 4.15
N LEU A 161 9.98 -10.69 3.07
CA LEU A 161 9.13 -10.70 1.88
C LEU A 161 7.71 -11.16 2.21
N ALA A 162 7.55 -12.26 2.93
CA ALA A 162 6.25 -12.78 3.34
C ALA A 162 5.46 -11.75 4.20
N ALA A 163 6.13 -11.13 5.18
CA ALA A 163 5.54 -10.09 6.00
C ALA A 163 5.15 -8.84 5.17
N GLY A 164 5.99 -8.45 4.22
CA GLY A 164 5.74 -7.34 3.29
C GLY A 164 4.52 -7.59 2.39
N VAL A 165 4.39 -8.79 1.82
CA VAL A 165 3.22 -9.21 1.04
C VAL A 165 1.94 -9.13 1.89
N GLN A 166 1.99 -9.61 3.11
CA GLN A 166 0.84 -9.57 4.03
C GLN A 166 0.43 -8.12 4.36
N LEU A 167 1.40 -7.24 4.62
CA LEU A 167 1.14 -5.81 4.82
C LEU A 167 0.47 -5.17 3.60
N GLY A 168 0.90 -5.53 2.38
CA GLY A 168 0.30 -5.07 1.13
C GLY A 168 -1.16 -5.52 0.98
N LEU A 169 -1.46 -6.80 1.26
CA LEU A 169 -2.80 -7.36 1.20
C LEU A 169 -3.77 -6.69 2.18
N TRP A 170 -3.31 -6.36 3.39
CA TRP A 170 -4.13 -5.60 4.35
C TRP A 170 -4.23 -4.12 3.99
N GLY A 171 -3.17 -3.54 3.42
CA GLY A 171 -3.19 -2.17 2.90
C GLY A 171 -4.27 -1.98 1.83
N LYS A 172 -4.37 -2.92 0.89
CA LYS A 172 -5.42 -2.95 -0.13
C LYS A 172 -6.83 -2.88 0.47
N LYS A 173 -7.10 -3.61 1.57
CA LYS A 173 -8.42 -3.60 2.24
C LYS A 173 -8.78 -2.26 2.88
N LEU A 174 -7.78 -1.44 3.24
CA LEU A 174 -8.00 -0.10 3.81
C LEU A 174 -8.26 0.97 2.74
N ILE A 175 -7.74 0.80 1.54
CA ILE A 175 -7.81 1.78 0.46
C ILE A 175 -8.97 1.47 -0.49
N ASN A 176 -9.13 0.22 -0.89
CA ASN A 176 -10.16 -0.20 -1.84
C ASN A 176 -11.50 -0.48 -1.13
N VAL A 177 -12.24 0.58 -0.83
CA VAL A 177 -13.55 0.48 -0.18
C VAL A 177 -14.63 0.00 -1.16
N ILE A 178 -14.51 0.38 -2.44
CA ILE A 178 -15.47 0.01 -3.50
C ILE A 178 -14.70 -0.54 -4.69
N LEU A 179 -14.93 -1.80 -5.03
CA LEU A 179 -14.36 -2.40 -6.24
C LEU A 179 -15.16 -1.94 -7.48
N PRO A 180 -14.50 -1.72 -8.63
CA PRO A 180 -15.18 -1.46 -9.89
C PRO A 180 -16.23 -2.54 -10.18
N GLY A 181 -17.44 -2.11 -10.59
CA GLY A 181 -18.56 -3.02 -10.84
C GLY A 181 -19.37 -3.44 -9.61
N THR A 182 -18.96 -3.07 -8.38
CA THR A 182 -19.72 -3.31 -7.16
C THR A 182 -20.41 -2.04 -6.69
N TYR A 183 -21.70 -2.13 -6.38
CA TYR A 183 -22.49 -1.00 -5.88
C TYR A 183 -23.16 -1.38 -4.56
N PRO A 184 -23.26 -0.46 -3.57
CA PRO A 184 -24.08 -0.69 -2.38
C PRO A 184 -25.53 -0.91 -2.80
N GLN A 185 -26.14 -1.98 -2.34
CA GLN A 185 -27.58 -2.17 -2.53
C GLN A 185 -28.34 -1.09 -1.77
N LYS A 186 -29.30 -0.42 -2.41
CA LYS A 186 -30.21 0.49 -1.71
C LYS A 186 -31.03 -0.34 -0.70
N LYS A 187 -30.95 0.01 0.57
CA LYS A 187 -31.91 -0.49 1.58
C LYS A 187 -33.32 -0.05 1.17
N GLY A 188 -34.14 -0.98 0.71
CA GLY A 188 -35.55 -0.73 0.46
C GLY A 188 -36.00 -1.04 -0.95
N THR A 189 -35.97 -2.29 -1.33
CA THR A 189 -37.03 -2.91 -2.17
C THR A 189 -36.92 -4.42 -1.94
N LYS A 190 -37.73 -4.94 -1.05
CA LYS A 190 -38.06 -6.37 -1.06
C LYS A 190 -38.77 -6.65 -2.39
N GLY A 191 -38.18 -7.50 -3.21
CA GLY A 191 -38.83 -8.06 -4.38
C GLY A 191 -38.45 -7.41 -5.69
N THR A 192 -37.35 -7.82 -6.27
CA THR A 192 -37.18 -8.27 -7.66
C THR A 192 -35.71 -8.55 -7.87
N GLN A 193 -35.32 -9.81 -7.87
CA GLN A 193 -34.01 -10.20 -8.37
C GLN A 193 -33.93 -9.78 -9.84
N PRO A 194 -32.89 -9.05 -10.27
CA PRO A 194 -32.63 -8.87 -11.69
C PRO A 194 -32.31 -10.25 -12.25
N LYS A 195 -33.08 -10.68 -13.27
CA LYS A 195 -32.70 -11.82 -14.10
C LYS A 195 -31.30 -11.57 -14.63
N GLU A 196 -30.38 -12.52 -14.42
CA GLU A 196 -29.11 -12.61 -15.10
C GLU A 196 -29.37 -12.61 -16.60
N GLU A 197 -29.14 -11.52 -17.28
CA GLU A 197 -28.88 -11.52 -18.72
C GLU A 197 -27.40 -11.89 -18.89
N VAL A 198 -27.21 -13.19 -19.17
CA VAL A 198 -25.98 -13.72 -19.74
C VAL A 198 -25.89 -13.21 -21.18
N GLN A 199 -24.90 -12.35 -21.45
CA GLN A 199 -24.28 -12.12 -22.75
C GLN A 199 -22.77 -11.94 -22.57
#